data_a2fe9e8c6019ddd649fb575c548ba4b5
#
_entry.id   a2fe9e8c6019ddd649fb575c548ba4b5
#
_cell.length_a   1.000
_cell.length_b   1.000
_cell.length_c   1.000
_cell.angle_alpha   90.00
_cell.angle_beta   90.00
_cell.angle_gamma   90.00
#
_symmetry.space_group_name_H-M   'P 1'
#
loop_
_entity.id
_entity.type
_entity.pdbx_description
1 polymer ?
#
loop_
_entity_poly.entity_id
_entity_poly.type
_entity_poly.pdbx_seq_one_letter_code
_entity_poly.pdbx_strand_id
1 'polypeptide(L)'
;MKRILFFILIVCSVCCVSLAKDPLGKVSVTMNDGSVINGYCENLFKHERPTIKVSPGPDGKKSVKYKATDIRELKYEIPNDTVIEYWYPVLYFHDRTLLMTKVRQCNTVTLWTACIGGQELVGPQGMRWTERIKNCISFGPDMADGIAWDFPHIIHGRCKQLPGYGDFVSQYKKSHPEITDWAEFEPLMKMCAAYVDSVR
;
A
#
# COMPACT_ATOMS: atom_id res chain seq x y z
N MET A 1 -5.07 -55.87 3.57
CA MET A 1 -5.19 -54.91 4.68
C MET A 1 -3.97 -53.99 4.83
N LYS A 2 -2.71 -54.47 4.86
CA LYS A 2 -1.51 -53.62 5.02
C LYS A 2 -1.35 -52.51 3.95
N ARG A 3 -1.73 -52.78 2.70
CA ARG A 3 -1.61 -51.79 1.58
C ARG A 3 -2.63 -50.64 1.68
N ILE A 4 -3.82 -50.95 2.20
CA ILE A 4 -4.88 -49.94 2.40
C ILE A 4 -4.49 -49.00 3.57
N LEU A 5 -3.88 -49.52 4.62
CA LEU A 5 -3.42 -48.73 5.75
C LEU A 5 -2.30 -47.76 5.34
N PHE A 6 -1.42 -48.17 4.42
CA PHE A 6 -0.35 -47.30 3.90
C PHE A 6 -0.88 -46.15 3.05
N PHE A 7 -1.92 -46.40 2.24
CA PHE A 7 -2.59 -45.38 1.44
C PHE A 7 -3.32 -44.34 2.34
N ILE A 8 -3.98 -44.79 3.37
CA ILE A 8 -4.68 -43.90 4.32
C ILE A 8 -3.66 -43.02 5.06
N LEU A 9 -2.47 -43.54 5.43
CA LEU A 9 -1.41 -42.78 6.10
C LEU A 9 -0.81 -41.74 5.13
N ILE A 10 -0.64 -42.01 3.87
CA ILE A 10 -0.15 -41.05 2.86
C ILE A 10 -1.20 -39.98 2.60
N VAL A 11 -2.48 -40.32 2.46
CA VAL A 11 -3.55 -39.36 2.24
C VAL A 11 -3.71 -38.45 3.47
N CYS A 12 -3.62 -38.97 4.68
CA CYS A 12 -3.63 -38.15 5.91
C CYS A 12 -2.41 -37.23 6.02
N SER A 13 -1.22 -37.67 5.59
CA SER A 13 -0.03 -36.79 5.61
C SER A 13 -0.07 -35.70 4.55
N VAL A 14 -0.76 -35.91 3.43
CA VAL A 14 -0.96 -34.88 2.39
C VAL A 14 -2.08 -33.91 2.79
N CYS A 15 -3.11 -34.35 3.52
CA CYS A 15 -4.16 -33.48 4.04
C CYS A 15 -3.73 -32.63 5.24
N CYS A 16 -2.59 -32.93 5.87
CA CYS A 16 -1.97 -32.16 6.93
C CYS A 16 -0.97 -31.10 6.41
N VAL A 17 -1.00 -30.74 5.16
CA VAL A 17 -0.52 -29.41 4.73
C VAL A 17 -1.51 -28.44 5.34
N SER A 18 -1.37 -28.20 6.65
CA SER A 18 -2.04 -27.11 7.32
C SER A 18 -1.77 -25.88 6.46
N LEU A 19 -2.81 -25.18 6.10
CA LEU A 19 -2.72 -23.81 5.62
C LEU A 19 -2.00 -23.04 6.72
N ALA A 20 -0.67 -23.07 6.70
CA ALA A 20 0.15 -22.36 7.66
C ALA A 20 -0.21 -20.90 7.48
N LYS A 21 -0.95 -20.37 8.44
CA LYS A 21 -1.28 -18.96 8.45
C LYS A 21 0.05 -18.21 8.43
N ASP A 22 0.17 -17.24 7.53
CA ASP A 22 1.39 -16.44 7.46
C ASP A 22 1.72 -15.87 8.84
N PRO A 23 3.00 -15.85 9.19
CA PRO A 23 3.43 -15.34 10.46
C PRO A 23 3.05 -13.86 10.60
N LEU A 24 2.60 -13.49 11.78
CA LEU A 24 2.33 -12.09 12.09
C LEU A 24 3.63 -11.33 12.28
N GLY A 25 3.72 -10.13 11.70
CA GLY A 25 4.84 -9.23 11.93
C GLY A 25 4.65 -8.43 13.22
N LYS A 26 5.75 -8.05 13.86
CA LYS A 26 5.71 -7.12 14.99
C LYS A 26 5.29 -5.74 14.50
N VAL A 27 4.49 -5.07 15.30
CA VAL A 27 3.99 -3.75 14.98
C VAL A 27 4.06 -2.82 16.19
N SER A 28 4.44 -1.57 15.92
CA SER A 28 4.32 -0.46 16.86
C SER A 28 3.42 0.60 16.24
N VAL A 29 2.27 0.84 16.83
CA VAL A 29 1.24 1.77 16.33
C VAL A 29 1.26 3.01 17.20
N THR A 30 1.59 4.15 16.63
CA THR A 30 1.46 5.46 17.27
C THR A 30 0.09 6.03 16.94
N MET A 31 -0.72 6.27 17.95
CA MET A 31 -2.05 6.85 17.81
C MET A 31 -1.98 8.39 17.69
N ASN A 32 -3.07 9.00 17.25
CA ASN A 32 -3.15 10.48 17.13
C ASN A 32 -3.02 11.20 18.47
N ASP A 33 -3.41 10.56 19.57
CA ASP A 33 -3.24 11.08 20.94
C ASP A 33 -1.82 10.94 21.49
N GLY A 34 -0.92 10.32 20.71
CA GLY A 34 0.47 10.07 21.09
C GLY A 34 0.69 8.76 21.84
N SER A 35 -0.33 8.01 22.18
CA SER A 35 -0.18 6.68 22.78
C SER A 35 0.46 5.69 21.78
N VAL A 36 1.22 4.73 22.31
CA VAL A 36 1.91 3.71 21.51
C VAL A 36 1.44 2.33 21.90
N ILE A 37 1.00 1.56 20.91
CA ILE A 37 0.50 0.21 21.05
C ILE A 37 1.49 -0.74 20.34
N ASN A 38 2.06 -1.66 21.10
CA ASN A 38 2.96 -2.68 20.56
C ASN A 38 2.25 -4.03 20.49
N GLY A 39 2.51 -4.80 19.43
CA GLY A 39 1.90 -6.10 19.24
C GLY A 39 2.29 -6.76 17.93
N TYR A 40 1.37 -7.52 17.38
CA TYR A 40 1.55 -8.28 16.14
C TYR A 40 0.35 -8.07 15.22
N CYS A 41 0.58 -7.94 13.91
CA CYS A 41 -0.47 -7.84 12.91
C CYS A 41 -0.14 -8.64 11.65
N GLU A 42 -1.15 -8.83 10.80
CA GLU A 42 -1.00 -9.46 9.49
C GLU A 42 -0.20 -8.57 8.54
N ASN A 43 0.38 -9.18 7.50
CA ASN A 43 1.08 -8.47 6.45
C ASN A 43 0.20 -7.36 5.85
N LEU A 44 0.72 -6.14 5.86
CA LEU A 44 -0.02 -4.94 5.46
C LEU A 44 -0.21 -4.83 3.95
N PHE A 45 0.64 -5.48 3.15
CA PHE A 45 0.50 -5.49 1.69
C PHE A 45 -0.55 -6.49 1.15
N LYS A 46 -1.19 -7.27 2.01
CA LYS A 46 -2.14 -8.29 1.52
C LYS A 46 -3.50 -7.75 1.12
N HIS A 47 -3.96 -6.65 1.77
CA HIS A 47 -5.33 -6.14 1.58
C HIS A 47 -5.41 -4.66 1.85
N GLU A 48 -6.47 -4.01 1.37
CA GLU A 48 -6.83 -2.67 1.81
C GLU A 48 -6.92 -2.59 3.33
N ARG A 49 -6.31 -1.55 3.91
CA ARG A 49 -6.17 -1.40 5.36
C ARG A 49 -6.84 -0.13 5.91
N PRO A 50 -8.21 -0.03 5.83
CA PRO A 50 -8.91 1.02 6.57
C PRO A 50 -8.89 0.77 8.09
N THR A 51 -8.54 -0.45 8.47
CA THR A 51 -8.39 -0.86 9.86
C THR A 51 -7.30 -1.92 9.97
N ILE A 52 -6.63 -1.97 11.12
CA ILE A 52 -5.72 -3.07 11.47
C ILE A 52 -6.19 -3.81 12.70
N LYS A 53 -5.80 -5.07 12.83
CA LYS A 53 -5.97 -5.86 14.03
C LYS A 53 -4.61 -6.09 14.65
N VAL A 54 -4.43 -5.63 15.88
CA VAL A 54 -3.19 -5.82 16.65
C VAL A 54 -3.46 -6.79 17.77
N SER A 55 -2.68 -7.84 17.86
CA SER A 55 -2.73 -8.83 18.94
C SER A 55 -1.55 -8.65 19.89
N PRO A 56 -1.70 -8.96 21.18
CA PRO A 56 -0.58 -8.89 22.13
C PRO A 56 0.48 -9.97 21.90
N GLY A 57 0.14 -11.04 21.19
CA GLY A 57 1.04 -12.15 20.90
C GLY A 57 1.01 -12.60 19.45
N PRO A 58 2.04 -13.35 19.02
CA PRO A 58 2.20 -13.80 17.63
C PRO A 58 1.16 -14.84 17.20
N ASP A 59 0.38 -15.38 18.12
CA ASP A 59 -0.72 -16.32 17.85
C ASP A 59 -1.99 -15.64 17.31
N GLY A 60 -2.02 -14.31 17.30
CA GLY A 60 -3.13 -13.50 16.79
C GLY A 60 -4.37 -13.51 17.67
N LYS A 61 -4.28 -14.10 18.88
CA LYS A 61 -5.40 -14.13 19.83
C LYS A 61 -5.61 -12.78 20.51
N LYS A 62 -6.83 -12.53 20.96
CA LYS A 62 -7.20 -11.29 21.66
C LYS A 62 -6.85 -10.00 20.90
N SER A 63 -6.93 -10.06 19.57
CA SER A 63 -6.63 -8.89 18.74
C SER A 63 -7.67 -7.79 18.93
N VAL A 64 -7.19 -6.55 18.98
CA VAL A 64 -7.99 -5.32 19.00
C VAL A 64 -7.93 -4.67 17.63
N LYS A 65 -9.04 -4.11 17.18
CA LYS A 65 -9.18 -3.44 15.89
C LYS A 65 -9.02 -1.93 16.04
N TYR A 66 -8.14 -1.34 15.25
CA TYR A 66 -7.90 0.10 15.19
C TYR A 66 -8.23 0.62 13.80
N LYS A 67 -8.83 1.80 13.71
CA LYS A 67 -9.10 2.47 12.43
C LYS A 67 -7.86 3.22 11.97
N ALA A 68 -7.62 3.25 10.66
CA ALA A 68 -6.53 4.02 10.08
C ALA A 68 -6.61 5.52 10.44
N THR A 69 -7.83 6.07 10.56
CA THR A 69 -8.09 7.45 10.96
C THR A 69 -7.59 7.81 12.38
N ASP A 70 -7.45 6.82 13.25
CA ASP A 70 -7.05 7.02 14.64
C ASP A 70 -5.52 6.88 14.81
N ILE A 71 -4.83 6.42 13.76
CA ILE A 71 -3.40 6.13 13.73
C ILE A 71 -2.66 7.34 13.15
N ARG A 72 -1.57 7.72 13.76
CA ARG A 72 -0.61 8.70 13.23
C ARG A 72 0.46 8.05 12.37
N GLU A 73 1.00 6.93 12.84
CA GLU A 73 2.05 6.17 12.18
C GLU A 73 2.06 4.74 12.68
N LEU A 74 2.44 3.82 11.81
CA LEU A 74 2.62 2.43 12.14
C LEU A 74 3.98 1.96 11.64
N LYS A 75 4.78 1.39 12.53
CA LYS A 75 6.04 0.73 12.23
C LYS A 75 5.78 -0.77 12.19
N TYR A 76 6.11 -1.43 11.08
CA TYR A 76 5.90 -2.85 10.85
C TYR A 76 7.22 -3.57 10.57
N GLU A 77 7.51 -4.61 11.32
CA GLU A 77 8.66 -5.48 11.11
C GLU A 77 8.19 -6.71 10.32
N ILE A 78 8.71 -6.85 9.10
CA ILE A 78 8.32 -7.98 8.23
C ILE A 78 8.83 -9.28 8.86
N PRO A 79 7.98 -10.31 9.00
CA PRO A 79 8.41 -11.59 9.56
C PRO A 79 9.54 -12.21 8.75
N ASN A 80 10.57 -12.67 9.45
CA ASN A 80 11.77 -13.30 8.87
C ASN A 80 12.58 -12.40 7.92
N ASP A 81 12.43 -11.09 8.05
CA ASP A 81 13.18 -10.09 7.30
C ASP A 81 13.80 -9.05 8.26
N THR A 82 14.81 -8.34 7.79
CA THR A 82 15.39 -7.19 8.51
C THR A 82 14.75 -5.87 8.14
N VAL A 83 13.85 -5.90 7.17
CA VAL A 83 13.17 -4.71 6.65
C VAL A 83 12.10 -4.24 7.62
N ILE A 84 12.12 -2.93 7.88
CA ILE A 84 11.12 -2.23 8.67
C ILE A 84 10.36 -1.30 7.73
N GLU A 85 9.06 -1.44 7.70
CA GLU A 85 8.18 -0.58 6.93
C GLU A 85 7.46 0.43 7.82
N TYR A 86 7.33 1.66 7.33
CA TYR A 86 6.55 2.71 7.96
C TYR A 86 5.28 2.97 7.16
N TRP A 87 4.14 2.85 7.83
CA TRP A 87 2.82 2.99 7.25
C TRP A 87 2.09 4.18 7.87
N TYR A 88 1.37 4.91 7.04
CA TYR A 88 0.70 6.15 7.42
C TYR A 88 -0.76 6.10 7.00
N PRO A 89 -1.67 6.76 7.75
CA PRO A 89 -3.04 6.96 7.31
C PRO A 89 -3.05 7.97 6.16
N VAL A 90 -3.56 7.56 5.04
CA VAL A 90 -3.63 8.40 3.84
C VAL A 90 -5.07 8.44 3.35
N LEU A 91 -5.61 9.63 3.13
CA LEU A 91 -6.94 9.79 2.58
C LEU A 91 -6.95 9.31 1.12
N TYR A 92 -7.69 8.26 0.89
CA TYR A 92 -7.82 7.63 -0.40
C TYR A 92 -9.26 7.71 -0.86
N PHE A 93 -9.51 8.31 -2.00
CA PHE A 93 -10.85 8.48 -2.53
C PHE A 93 -11.83 9.15 -1.56
N HIS A 94 -12.32 10.26 -1.87
CA HIS A 94 -13.33 11.10 -1.20
C HIS A 94 -13.48 10.97 0.34
N ASP A 95 -13.49 9.77 0.92
CA ASP A 95 -13.83 9.54 2.32
C ASP A 95 -13.13 8.33 2.98
N ARG A 96 -12.25 7.64 2.23
CA ARG A 96 -11.59 6.43 2.74
C ARG A 96 -10.16 6.72 3.15
N THR A 97 -9.84 6.47 4.41
CA THR A 97 -8.45 6.48 4.89
C THR A 97 -7.91 5.07 4.91
N LEU A 98 -6.80 4.86 4.21
CA LEU A 98 -6.07 3.59 4.16
C LEU A 98 -4.67 3.76 4.74
N LEU A 99 -4.11 2.69 5.28
CA LEU A 99 -2.69 2.65 5.61
C LEU A 99 -1.88 2.42 4.35
N MET A 100 -0.93 3.29 4.09
CA MET A 100 -0.02 3.23 2.95
C MET A 100 1.42 3.44 3.40
N THR A 101 2.37 2.83 2.69
CA THR A 101 3.79 3.09 2.93
C THR A 101 4.29 4.20 2.01
N LYS A 102 5.12 5.08 2.57
CA LYS A 102 5.74 6.18 1.85
C LYS A 102 6.92 5.67 1.02
N VAL A 103 6.83 5.83 -0.29
CA VAL A 103 7.91 5.46 -1.22
C VAL A 103 8.91 6.61 -1.37
N ARG A 104 8.39 7.83 -1.52
CA ARG A 104 9.20 9.03 -1.72
C ARG A 104 8.47 10.25 -1.23
N GLN A 105 9.18 11.18 -0.64
CA GLN A 105 8.64 12.47 -0.24
C GLN A 105 9.59 13.59 -0.66
N CYS A 106 9.02 14.66 -1.18
CA CYS A 106 9.70 15.89 -1.47
C CYS A 106 8.76 17.06 -1.18
N ASN A 107 9.15 17.94 -0.28
CA ASN A 107 8.37 19.14 0.11
C ASN A 107 6.86 18.86 0.21
N THR A 108 6.11 19.27 -0.81
CA THR A 108 4.64 19.23 -0.85
C THR A 108 4.07 17.98 -1.53
N VAL A 109 4.91 17.08 -2.06
CA VAL A 109 4.46 15.89 -2.78
C VAL A 109 5.00 14.63 -2.13
N THR A 110 4.11 13.67 -1.87
CA THR A 110 4.48 12.36 -1.37
C THR A 110 3.94 11.28 -2.28
N LEU A 111 4.80 10.32 -2.62
CA LEU A 111 4.45 9.10 -3.34
C LEU A 111 4.20 8.00 -2.35
N TRP A 112 3.08 7.33 -2.50
CA TRP A 112 2.59 6.26 -1.64
C TRP A 112 2.38 4.98 -2.40
N THR A 113 2.54 3.86 -1.73
CA THR A 113 2.13 2.55 -2.26
C THR A 113 1.32 1.78 -1.23
N ALA A 114 0.35 1.02 -1.72
CA ALA A 114 -0.43 0.07 -0.96
C ALA A 114 -0.95 -1.04 -1.86
N CYS A 115 -1.32 -2.17 -1.26
CA CYS A 115 -2.10 -3.18 -1.95
C CYS A 115 -3.58 -2.84 -1.81
N ILE A 116 -4.24 -2.64 -2.95
CA ILE A 116 -5.65 -2.27 -3.00
C ILE A 116 -6.40 -3.38 -3.73
N GLY A 117 -7.38 -3.96 -3.04
CA GLY A 117 -8.25 -4.96 -3.62
C GLY A 117 -9.35 -4.34 -4.49
N GLY A 118 -9.74 -5.05 -5.51
CA GLY A 118 -10.83 -4.65 -6.39
C GLY A 118 -11.47 -5.86 -7.07
N GLN A 119 -12.67 -5.65 -7.61
CA GLN A 119 -13.33 -6.65 -8.45
C GLN A 119 -12.91 -6.42 -9.90
N GLU A 120 -12.47 -7.47 -10.55
CA GLU A 120 -12.10 -7.45 -11.96
C GLU A 120 -12.98 -8.43 -12.73
N LEU A 121 -13.45 -8.01 -13.90
CA LEU A 121 -14.21 -8.88 -14.79
C LEU A 121 -13.26 -9.89 -15.45
N VAL A 122 -13.44 -11.16 -15.17
CA VAL A 122 -12.65 -12.24 -15.72
C VAL A 122 -13.48 -12.97 -16.76
N GLY A 123 -13.60 -12.40 -17.96
CA GLY A 123 -14.32 -12.99 -19.08
C GLY A 123 -15.75 -13.44 -18.74
N PRO A 124 -16.26 -14.48 -19.43
CA PRO A 124 -17.63 -14.97 -19.19
C PRO A 124 -17.83 -15.62 -17.80
N GLN A 125 -16.78 -15.82 -17.04
CA GLN A 125 -16.83 -16.48 -15.72
C GLN A 125 -17.21 -15.53 -14.56
N GLY A 126 -17.40 -14.23 -14.84
CA GLY A 126 -17.86 -13.24 -13.87
C GLY A 126 -16.76 -12.42 -13.23
N MET A 127 -17.05 -11.86 -12.04
CA MET A 127 -16.17 -10.98 -11.31
C MET A 127 -15.23 -11.79 -10.40
N ARG A 128 -13.93 -11.50 -10.48
CA ARG A 128 -12.92 -12.05 -9.58
C ARG A 128 -12.37 -10.94 -8.69
N TRP A 129 -12.16 -11.23 -7.42
CA TRP A 129 -11.40 -10.36 -6.54
C TRP A 129 -9.91 -10.42 -6.91
N THR A 130 -9.33 -9.29 -7.18
CA THR A 130 -7.90 -9.15 -7.46
C THR A 130 -7.29 -8.12 -6.53
N GLU A 131 -6.06 -8.37 -6.13
CA GLU A 131 -5.25 -7.43 -5.35
C GLU A 131 -4.15 -6.87 -6.24
N ARG A 132 -3.97 -5.57 -6.21
CA ARG A 132 -2.94 -4.88 -7.01
C ARG A 132 -2.20 -3.89 -6.15
N ILE A 133 -0.90 -3.82 -6.35
CA ILE A 133 -0.10 -2.73 -5.81
C ILE A 133 -0.46 -1.46 -6.58
N LYS A 134 -0.87 -0.44 -5.83
CA LYS A 134 -1.22 0.87 -6.36
C LYS A 134 -0.25 1.92 -5.84
N ASN A 135 0.20 2.78 -6.75
CA ASN A 135 1.00 3.94 -6.43
C ASN A 135 0.12 5.18 -6.49
N CYS A 136 0.19 6.00 -5.46
CA CYS A 136 -0.65 7.18 -5.31
C CYS A 136 0.21 8.40 -5.01
N ILE A 137 -0.31 9.59 -5.31
CA ILE A 137 0.31 10.88 -4.97
C ILE A 137 -0.60 11.62 -4.01
N SER A 138 -0.02 12.16 -2.95
CA SER A 138 -0.66 13.19 -2.12
C SER A 138 0.11 14.50 -2.19
N PHE A 139 -0.62 15.60 -1.97
CA PHE A 139 -0.09 16.96 -1.95
C PHE A 139 -0.29 17.55 -0.56
N GLY A 140 0.71 18.27 -0.06
CA GLY A 140 0.68 18.90 1.24
C GLY A 140 1.50 18.19 2.31
N PRO A 141 1.93 18.93 3.35
CA PRO A 141 2.78 18.40 4.40
C PRO A 141 2.07 17.38 5.29
N ASP A 142 0.76 17.54 5.46
CA ASP A 142 -0.04 16.78 6.42
C ASP A 142 -0.85 15.66 5.80
N MET A 143 -0.65 15.36 4.52
CA MET A 143 -1.35 14.31 3.77
C MET A 143 -2.88 14.46 3.74
N ALA A 144 -3.39 15.57 4.24
CA ALA A 144 -4.82 15.85 4.36
C ALA A 144 -5.49 16.18 3.02
N ASP A 145 -4.72 16.58 2.02
CA ASP A 145 -5.23 17.17 0.78
C ASP A 145 -5.64 16.14 -0.29
N GLY A 146 -5.98 14.97 0.14
CA GLY A 146 -6.52 13.96 -0.76
C GLY A 146 -5.47 13.38 -1.70
N ILE A 147 -5.65 12.13 -2.03
CA ILE A 147 -4.76 11.40 -2.92
C ILE A 147 -5.26 11.52 -4.33
N ALA A 148 -4.34 11.82 -5.23
CA ALA A 148 -4.55 11.53 -6.63
C ALA A 148 -4.42 10.01 -6.82
N TRP A 149 -5.38 9.44 -7.50
CA TRP A 149 -5.39 8.05 -7.88
C TRP A 149 -4.24 7.72 -8.81
N ASP A 150 -4.07 6.42 -9.05
CA ASP A 150 -3.23 5.86 -10.11
C ASP A 150 -3.72 6.18 -11.55
N PHE A 151 -4.63 7.13 -11.70
CA PHE A 151 -5.04 7.61 -13.01
C PHE A 151 -4.15 8.77 -13.46
N PRO A 152 -3.35 8.60 -14.51
CA PRO A 152 -2.36 9.58 -14.95
C PRO A 152 -2.94 10.99 -15.15
N HIS A 153 -4.13 11.11 -15.73
CA HIS A 153 -4.77 12.40 -15.99
C HIS A 153 -5.16 13.15 -14.69
N ILE A 154 -5.52 12.43 -13.62
CA ILE A 154 -5.84 13.05 -12.33
C ILE A 154 -4.57 13.53 -11.65
N ILE A 155 -3.50 12.73 -11.67
CA ILE A 155 -2.18 13.09 -11.14
C ILE A 155 -1.68 14.34 -11.85
N HIS A 156 -1.71 14.34 -13.18
CA HIS A 156 -1.27 15.48 -13.98
C HIS A 156 -2.12 16.74 -13.71
N GLY A 157 -3.43 16.59 -13.60
CA GLY A 157 -4.34 17.69 -13.25
C GLY A 157 -4.04 18.32 -11.89
N ARG A 158 -3.66 17.53 -10.91
CA ARG A 158 -3.23 18.00 -9.59
C ARG A 158 -1.88 18.71 -9.65
N CYS A 159 -0.90 18.12 -10.32
CA CYS A 159 0.43 18.71 -10.47
C CYS A 159 0.40 20.07 -11.21
N LYS A 160 -0.55 20.30 -12.11
CA LYS A 160 -0.73 21.61 -12.78
C LYS A 160 -0.98 22.77 -11.83
N GLN A 161 -1.42 22.50 -10.61
CA GLN A 161 -1.66 23.53 -9.60
C GLN A 161 -0.36 23.94 -8.88
N LEU A 162 0.73 23.22 -9.08
CA LEU A 162 2.02 23.53 -8.45
C LEU A 162 2.78 24.62 -9.23
N PRO A 163 3.48 25.52 -8.53
CA PRO A 163 4.23 26.61 -9.16
C PRO A 163 5.29 26.10 -10.15
N GLY A 164 5.33 26.64 -11.37
CA GLY A 164 6.35 26.31 -12.36
C GLY A 164 6.23 24.92 -13.00
N TYR A 165 5.25 24.11 -12.61
CA TYR A 165 5.09 22.75 -13.12
C TYR A 165 4.90 22.70 -14.64
N GLY A 166 4.16 23.62 -15.23
CA GLY A 166 3.92 23.68 -16.68
C GLY A 166 5.21 23.86 -17.48
N ASP A 167 6.08 24.76 -17.04
CA ASP A 167 7.37 25.03 -17.69
C ASP A 167 8.32 23.83 -17.54
N PHE A 168 8.36 23.26 -16.33
CA PHE A 168 9.11 22.04 -16.06
C PHE A 168 8.69 20.89 -16.97
N VAL A 169 7.38 20.62 -17.10
CA VAL A 169 6.84 19.56 -17.97
C VAL A 169 7.30 19.77 -19.42
N SER A 170 7.24 21.02 -19.90
CA SER A 170 7.66 21.34 -21.27
C SER A 170 9.14 21.05 -21.51
N GLN A 171 9.98 21.34 -20.54
CA GLN A 171 11.43 21.06 -20.60
C GLN A 171 11.70 19.56 -20.44
N TYR A 172 11.06 18.91 -19.47
CA TYR A 172 11.23 17.50 -19.19
C TYR A 172 10.86 16.63 -20.39
N LYS A 173 9.75 16.92 -21.06
CA LYS A 173 9.33 16.21 -22.29
C LYS A 173 10.32 16.39 -23.44
N LYS A 174 10.93 17.57 -23.58
CA LYS A 174 11.97 17.81 -24.59
C LYS A 174 13.26 17.03 -24.34
N SER A 175 13.59 16.81 -23.06
CA SER A 175 14.80 16.06 -22.67
C SER A 175 14.60 14.53 -22.66
N HIS A 176 13.36 14.05 -22.82
CA HIS A 176 13.01 12.63 -22.85
C HIS A 176 12.20 12.28 -24.11
N PRO A 177 12.79 12.46 -25.32
CA PRO A 177 12.07 12.22 -26.56
C PRO A 177 11.70 10.74 -26.80
N GLU A 178 12.32 9.84 -26.08
CA GLU A 178 12.03 8.40 -26.09
C GLU A 178 10.67 8.05 -25.52
N ILE A 179 10.10 8.93 -24.67
CA ILE A 179 8.79 8.70 -24.06
C ILE A 179 7.71 9.23 -25.01
N THR A 180 6.99 8.34 -25.65
CA THR A 180 5.94 8.68 -26.62
C THR A 180 4.56 8.79 -26.00
N ASP A 181 4.27 8.02 -24.96
CA ASP A 181 2.99 8.04 -24.24
C ASP A 181 3.15 8.61 -22.83
N TRP A 182 2.79 9.89 -22.68
CA TRP A 182 2.78 10.58 -21.40
C TRP A 182 1.47 10.39 -20.61
N ALA A 183 0.53 9.64 -21.14
CA ALA A 183 -0.68 9.26 -20.44
C ALA A 183 -0.49 7.99 -19.59
N GLU A 184 0.58 7.25 -19.85
CA GLU A 184 0.92 6.11 -19.00
C GLU A 184 1.35 6.54 -17.60
N PHE A 185 1.01 5.70 -16.62
CA PHE A 185 1.24 5.99 -15.22
C PHE A 185 2.73 6.14 -14.87
N GLU A 186 3.58 5.23 -15.32
CA GLU A 186 5.00 5.21 -14.95
C GLU A 186 5.78 6.42 -15.49
N PRO A 187 5.71 6.81 -16.78
CA PRO A 187 6.32 8.03 -17.28
C PRO A 187 5.85 9.28 -16.54
N LEU A 188 4.56 9.37 -16.26
CA LEU A 188 3.99 10.51 -15.56
C LEU A 188 4.51 10.60 -14.13
N MET A 189 4.60 9.47 -13.42
CA MET A 189 5.14 9.43 -12.06
C MET A 189 6.61 9.81 -12.00
N LYS A 190 7.42 9.36 -12.97
CA LYS A 190 8.84 9.77 -13.08
C LYS A 190 8.96 11.27 -13.30
N MET A 191 8.14 11.84 -14.16
CA MET A 191 8.10 13.29 -14.41
C MET A 191 7.69 14.07 -13.14
N CYS A 192 6.66 13.65 -12.44
CA CYS A 192 6.23 14.27 -11.19
C CYS A 192 7.33 14.20 -10.11
N ALA A 193 7.98 13.05 -9.99
CA ALA A 193 9.09 12.87 -9.06
C ALA A 193 10.28 13.78 -9.38
N ALA A 194 10.64 13.88 -10.68
CA ALA A 194 11.71 14.76 -11.13
C ALA A 194 11.39 16.25 -10.89
N TYR A 195 10.13 16.67 -11.11
CA TYR A 195 9.70 18.02 -10.77
C TYR A 195 9.89 18.30 -9.28
N VAL A 196 9.45 17.41 -8.47
CA VAL A 196 9.54 17.55 -7.01
C VAL A 196 11.00 17.62 -6.54
N ASP A 197 11.89 16.85 -7.17
CA ASP A 197 13.34 16.95 -6.89
C ASP A 197 13.95 18.30 -7.37
N SER A 198 13.39 18.90 -8.40
CA SER A 198 13.89 20.15 -8.96
C SER A 198 13.53 21.39 -8.12
N VAL A 199 12.49 21.32 -7.32
CA VAL A 199 12.02 22.41 -6.44
C VAL A 199 12.53 22.30 -5.00
N ARG A 200 13.43 21.36 -4.77
CA ARG A 200 14.14 21.09 -3.52
C ARG A 200 15.38 21.99 -3.39
#